data_f7472814a700eabd8633f342ad22a814
#
_entry.id   f7472814a700eabd8633f342ad22a814
#
_cell.length_a   1.000
_cell.length_b   1.000
_cell.length_c   1.000
_cell.angle_alpha   90.00
_cell.angle_beta   90.00
_cell.angle_gamma   90.00
#
_symmetry.space_group_name_H-M   'P 1'
#
loop_
_entity.id
_entity.type
_entity.pdbx_description
1 polymer ?
#
loop_
_entity_poly.entity_id
_entity_poly.type
_entity_poly.pdbx_seq_one_letter_code
_entity_poly.pdbx_strand_id
1 'polypeptide(L)'
;LSDKDKRARYDQFGHAGVDPNYGAGGGAGAGGFGGFGDMGDIFDSIFGGFGGGFGGGRSANPNAPRRGEDIRANVVLDFMEACKGKTVKLRINRAEKCPDCHGTGAAAGSSPKTCPDCHGTGTVRITQRTPFGNIAQTTTCSRCGGKGQIIDNPCHTCNGQGRVKKVSEKEINVPAGIDDGQTLRVGGEGNCGINGGPNGDLHINITVRPDPIFERDGYDVWTEIPLTYAQATLGDEITVPTVD
;
A
#
# COMPACT_ATOMS: atom_id res chain seq x y z
N LEU A 1 -30.37 -9.53 -31.81
CA LEU A 1 -29.17 -9.69 -32.64
C LEU A 1 -29.02 -8.54 -33.64
N SER A 2 -28.88 -7.33 -33.10
CA SER A 2 -28.72 -6.10 -33.93
C SER A 2 -27.25 -5.82 -34.32
N ASP A 3 -26.31 -6.63 -33.84
CA ASP A 3 -24.88 -6.46 -34.07
C ASP A 3 -24.42 -7.40 -35.18
N LYS A 4 -23.94 -6.83 -36.29
CA LYS A 4 -23.54 -7.57 -37.50
C LYS A 4 -22.33 -8.49 -37.24
N ASP A 5 -21.43 -8.09 -36.33
CA ASP A 5 -20.22 -8.85 -36.03
C ASP A 5 -20.53 -10.09 -35.18
N LYS A 6 -21.49 -9.97 -34.27
CA LYS A 6 -21.96 -11.11 -33.48
C LYS A 6 -22.75 -12.10 -34.35
N ARG A 7 -23.46 -11.61 -35.33
CA ARG A 7 -24.18 -12.44 -36.33
C ARG A 7 -23.21 -13.26 -37.17
N ALA A 8 -22.17 -12.62 -37.69
CA ALA A 8 -21.16 -13.30 -38.51
C ALA A 8 -20.40 -14.38 -37.72
N ARG A 9 -20.14 -14.14 -36.43
CA ARG A 9 -19.53 -15.15 -35.53
C ARG A 9 -20.49 -16.29 -35.20
N TYR A 10 -21.76 -15.99 -35.05
CA TYR A 10 -22.78 -17.02 -34.81
C TYR A 10 -22.97 -17.92 -36.01
N ASP A 11 -22.95 -17.36 -37.22
CA ASP A 11 -23.12 -18.09 -38.49
C ASP A 11 -21.94 -19.02 -38.79
N GLN A 12 -20.73 -18.68 -38.30
CA GLN A 12 -19.52 -19.50 -38.45
C GLN A 12 -19.30 -20.53 -37.37
N PHE A 13 -19.62 -20.19 -36.12
CA PHE A 13 -19.24 -20.99 -34.92
C PHE A 13 -20.42 -21.38 -34.05
N GLY A 14 -21.68 -21.07 -34.47
CA GLY A 14 -22.87 -21.34 -33.68
C GLY A 14 -22.87 -20.63 -32.34
N HIS A 15 -23.50 -21.23 -31.33
CA HIS A 15 -23.53 -20.72 -29.95
C HIS A 15 -22.15 -20.52 -29.36
N ALA A 16 -21.17 -21.32 -29.74
CA ALA A 16 -19.79 -21.22 -29.29
C ALA A 16 -19.08 -19.91 -29.69
N GLY A 17 -19.51 -19.27 -30.77
CA GLY A 17 -18.92 -18.02 -31.25
C GLY A 17 -19.41 -16.75 -30.55
N VAL A 18 -20.46 -16.84 -29.73
CA VAL A 18 -21.08 -15.70 -29.00
C VAL A 18 -21.15 -15.90 -27.50
N ASP A 19 -20.74 -17.07 -26.97
CA ASP A 19 -20.70 -17.36 -25.56
C ASP A 19 -19.40 -16.81 -24.93
N PRO A 20 -19.47 -15.85 -24.01
CA PRO A 20 -18.28 -15.29 -23.35
C PRO A 20 -17.49 -16.30 -22.53
N ASN A 21 -18.06 -17.49 -22.23
CA ASN A 21 -17.42 -18.52 -21.42
C ASN A 21 -16.79 -19.65 -22.23
N TYR A 22 -16.93 -19.68 -23.55
CA TYR A 22 -16.44 -20.77 -24.40
C TYR A 22 -14.91 -20.79 -24.59
N GLY A 23 -14.20 -19.72 -24.21
CA GLY A 23 -12.73 -19.64 -24.28
C GLY A 23 -11.98 -20.01 -22.99
N ALA A 24 -12.68 -20.31 -21.90
CA ALA A 24 -12.06 -20.41 -20.58
C ALA A 24 -11.78 -21.86 -20.08
N GLY A 25 -12.11 -22.89 -20.86
CA GLY A 25 -11.91 -24.25 -20.39
C GLY A 25 -11.67 -25.26 -21.51
N GLY A 26 -10.45 -25.67 -21.74
CA GLY A 26 -10.18 -26.87 -22.48
C GLY A 26 -9.05 -26.78 -23.51
N GLY A 27 -8.00 -27.49 -23.23
CA GLY A 27 -6.73 -27.53 -23.92
C GLY A 27 -6.74 -28.09 -25.33
N ALA A 28 -5.59 -27.86 -25.94
CA ALA A 28 -4.95 -28.59 -27.05
C ALA A 28 -5.49 -28.37 -28.49
N GLY A 29 -4.63 -27.82 -29.33
CA GLY A 29 -4.61 -28.17 -30.77
C GLY A 29 -4.50 -27.01 -31.72
N ALA A 30 -3.28 -26.70 -32.10
CA ALA A 30 -2.79 -26.32 -33.42
C ALA A 30 -3.66 -25.47 -34.37
N GLY A 31 -3.08 -24.38 -34.89
CA GLY A 31 -3.34 -23.93 -36.24
C GLY A 31 -3.78 -22.48 -36.39
N GLY A 32 -2.81 -21.65 -36.68
CA GLY A 32 -2.81 -20.50 -37.56
C GLY A 32 -4.09 -19.67 -37.78
N PHE A 33 -4.10 -18.48 -37.21
CA PHE A 33 -4.85 -17.37 -37.75
C PHE A 33 -4.03 -16.11 -37.71
N GLY A 34 -3.35 -15.82 -38.85
CA GLY A 34 -2.79 -14.51 -39.11
C GLY A 34 -3.91 -13.54 -39.52
N GLY A 35 -3.89 -12.35 -38.93
CA GLY A 35 -4.59 -11.22 -39.48
C GLY A 35 -5.60 -10.51 -38.60
N PHE A 36 -5.17 -9.90 -37.51
CA PHE A 36 -5.85 -8.73 -36.92
C PHE A 36 -4.83 -7.87 -36.19
N GLY A 37 -4.35 -6.86 -36.89
CA GLY A 37 -3.24 -6.00 -36.50
C GLY A 37 -3.54 -4.94 -35.43
N ASP A 38 -4.54 -5.09 -34.60
CA ASP A 38 -4.80 -4.07 -33.55
C ASP A 38 -5.35 -4.63 -32.22
N MET A 39 -5.41 -5.95 -32.08
CA MET A 39 -5.80 -6.62 -30.84
C MET A 39 -4.61 -7.27 -30.11
N GLY A 40 -3.39 -7.10 -30.60
CA GLY A 40 -2.16 -7.67 -30.04
C GLY A 40 -1.85 -7.12 -28.65
N ASP A 41 -2.04 -5.84 -28.42
CA ASP A 41 -1.68 -5.18 -27.18
C ASP A 41 -2.59 -5.58 -26.00
N ILE A 42 -3.87 -5.86 -26.27
CA ILE A 42 -4.80 -6.30 -25.21
C ILE A 42 -4.62 -7.78 -24.90
N PHE A 43 -4.27 -8.58 -25.93
CA PHE A 43 -4.02 -10.00 -25.75
C PHE A 43 -2.69 -10.24 -25.02
N ASP A 44 -1.67 -9.44 -25.28
CA ASP A 44 -0.38 -9.50 -24.60
C ASP A 44 -0.49 -9.04 -23.15
N SER A 45 -1.38 -8.10 -22.86
CA SER A 45 -1.65 -7.63 -21.49
C SER A 45 -2.43 -8.65 -20.64
N ILE A 46 -3.33 -9.43 -21.21
CA ILE A 46 -4.16 -10.41 -20.49
C ILE A 46 -3.52 -11.80 -20.49
N PHE A 47 -2.92 -12.23 -21.60
CA PHE A 47 -2.31 -13.56 -21.71
C PHE A 47 -0.82 -13.59 -21.35
N GLY A 48 -0.11 -12.50 -21.51
CA GLY A 48 1.26 -12.35 -21.02
C GLY A 48 1.36 -12.42 -19.50
N GLY A 49 0.26 -12.12 -18.80
CA GLY A 49 0.18 -12.21 -17.33
C GLY A 49 -0.18 -13.60 -16.76
N PHE A 50 -0.87 -14.45 -17.53
CA PHE A 50 -1.42 -15.70 -16.99
C PHE A 50 -0.84 -17.00 -17.59
N GLY A 51 -0.17 -16.94 -18.75
CA GLY A 51 0.34 -18.14 -19.44
C GLY A 51 1.86 -18.30 -19.49
N GLY A 52 2.61 -17.34 -18.95
CA GLY A 52 4.07 -17.31 -18.99
C GLY A 52 4.72 -17.46 -17.64
N GLY A 53 4.31 -18.43 -16.85
CA GLY A 53 4.96 -18.76 -15.58
C GLY A 53 6.30 -19.44 -15.77
N PHE A 54 7.26 -18.86 -16.51
CA PHE A 54 8.67 -19.22 -16.41
C PHE A 54 9.53 -18.14 -17.10
N GLY A 55 10.09 -17.23 -16.31
CA GLY A 55 11.31 -16.53 -16.72
C GLY A 55 11.17 -15.13 -17.29
N GLY A 56 10.70 -14.20 -16.53
CA GLY A 56 10.79 -12.77 -16.83
C GLY A 56 10.54 -11.92 -15.61
N GLY A 57 11.03 -12.34 -14.44
CA GLY A 57 11.14 -11.45 -13.30
C GLY A 57 11.97 -10.26 -13.76
N ARG A 58 11.35 -9.09 -14.03
CA ARG A 58 12.08 -7.83 -14.13
C ARG A 58 12.93 -7.79 -12.89
N SER A 59 14.24 -7.98 -13.07
CA SER A 59 15.24 -7.85 -12.01
C SER A 59 15.00 -6.48 -11.41
N ALA A 60 14.24 -6.44 -10.31
CA ALA A 60 13.93 -5.19 -9.64
C ALA A 60 15.29 -4.61 -9.23
N ASN A 61 15.63 -3.47 -9.80
CA ASN A 61 16.87 -2.80 -9.45
C ASN A 61 16.88 -2.55 -7.93
N PRO A 62 17.78 -3.18 -7.17
CA PRO A 62 17.79 -3.05 -5.70
C PRO A 62 18.04 -1.62 -5.25
N ASN A 63 18.60 -0.79 -6.12
CA ASN A 63 18.86 0.62 -5.88
C ASN A 63 17.72 1.54 -6.34
N ALA A 64 16.63 1.00 -6.91
CA ALA A 64 15.49 1.82 -7.27
C ALA A 64 14.90 2.51 -6.03
N PRO A 65 14.48 3.76 -6.15
CA PRO A 65 13.75 4.45 -5.10
C PRO A 65 12.50 3.65 -4.70
N ARG A 66 12.36 3.36 -3.40
CA ARG A 66 11.19 2.64 -2.88
C ARG A 66 10.49 3.50 -1.85
N ARG A 67 9.18 3.56 -1.95
CA ARG A 67 8.34 4.23 -0.95
C ARG A 67 8.53 3.58 0.42
N GLY A 68 8.54 4.41 1.47
CA GLY A 68 8.54 3.96 2.85
C GLY A 68 7.25 3.22 3.20
N GLU A 69 7.32 2.43 4.26
CA GLU A 69 6.17 1.72 4.80
C GLU A 69 5.22 2.68 5.48
N ASP A 70 3.93 2.42 5.35
CA ASP A 70 2.91 3.15 6.08
C ASP A 70 2.90 2.74 7.55
N ILE A 71 2.57 3.68 8.43
CA ILE A 71 2.48 3.47 9.88
C ILE A 71 1.01 3.53 10.28
N ARG A 72 0.62 2.70 11.22
CA ARG A 72 -0.71 2.72 11.84
C ARG A 72 -0.58 3.15 13.29
N ALA A 73 -1.51 4.02 13.71
CA ALA A 73 -1.64 4.46 15.07
C ALA A 73 -3.11 4.47 15.46
N ASN A 74 -3.40 4.33 16.76
CA ASN A 74 -4.76 4.39 17.27
C ASN A 74 -4.86 5.61 18.19
N VAL A 75 -5.97 6.32 18.09
CA VAL A 75 -6.31 7.45 18.94
C VAL A 75 -7.70 7.18 19.51
N VAL A 76 -7.81 7.34 20.81
CA VAL A 76 -9.07 7.22 21.52
C VAL A 76 -9.53 8.63 21.89
N LEU A 77 -10.76 8.97 21.51
CA LEU A 77 -11.40 10.25 21.77
C LEU A 77 -12.63 10.02 22.66
N ASP A 78 -12.95 11.00 23.47
CA ASP A 78 -14.22 11.03 24.15
C ASP A 78 -15.30 11.52 23.17
N PHE A 79 -16.57 11.17 23.41
CA PHE A 79 -17.70 11.49 22.54
C PHE A 79 -17.76 12.99 22.17
N MET A 80 -17.65 13.85 23.19
CA MET A 80 -17.67 15.32 23.01
C MET A 80 -16.48 15.83 22.18
N GLU A 81 -15.33 15.20 22.33
CA GLU A 81 -14.15 15.53 21.53
C GLU A 81 -14.30 15.13 20.07
N ALA A 82 -14.95 13.99 19.82
CA ALA A 82 -15.26 13.54 18.47
C ALA A 82 -16.30 14.45 17.79
N CYS A 83 -17.30 14.94 18.55
CA CYS A 83 -18.31 15.88 18.05
C CYS A 83 -17.71 17.25 17.69
N LYS A 84 -16.87 17.81 18.56
CA LYS A 84 -16.30 19.17 18.40
C LYS A 84 -15.02 19.21 17.60
N GLY A 85 -14.37 18.07 17.44
CA GLY A 85 -13.01 17.97 16.90
C GLY A 85 -11.95 18.34 17.92
N LYS A 86 -10.75 17.83 17.75
CA LYS A 86 -9.63 18.04 18.68
C LYS A 86 -8.29 17.94 17.98
N THR A 87 -7.34 18.75 18.39
CA THR A 87 -5.93 18.56 18.04
C THR A 87 -5.28 17.61 19.03
N VAL A 88 -4.78 16.48 18.53
CA VAL A 88 -4.15 15.43 19.33
C VAL A 88 -2.66 15.39 19.07
N LYS A 89 -1.85 15.34 20.13
CA LYS A 89 -0.40 15.10 20.03
C LYS A 89 -0.14 13.60 20.04
N LEU A 90 0.38 13.09 18.93
CA LEU A 90 0.68 11.69 18.76
C LEU A 90 2.18 11.44 18.72
N ARG A 91 2.64 10.49 19.52
CA ARG A 91 4.01 10.00 19.50
C ARG A 91 4.10 8.78 18.61
N ILE A 92 4.80 8.90 17.50
CA ILE A 92 5.01 7.83 16.53
C ILE A 92 6.48 7.43 16.48
N ASN A 93 6.73 6.14 16.46
CA ASN A 93 8.06 5.60 16.23
C ASN A 93 8.21 5.31 14.74
N ARG A 94 9.02 6.11 14.06
CA ARG A 94 9.21 5.98 12.62
C ARG A 94 10.68 5.94 12.23
N ALA A 95 10.96 5.33 11.10
CA ALA A 95 12.25 5.43 10.48
C ALA A 95 12.37 6.80 9.78
N GLU A 96 13.37 7.57 10.15
CA GLU A 96 13.74 8.85 9.52
C GLU A 96 15.07 8.71 8.80
N LYS A 97 15.34 9.58 7.83
CA LYS A 97 16.65 9.65 7.18
C LYS A 97 17.71 9.93 8.24
N CYS A 98 18.79 9.21 8.20
CA CYS A 98 19.89 9.44 9.12
C CYS A 98 20.40 10.89 8.98
N PRO A 99 20.52 11.67 10.06
CA PRO A 99 20.94 13.06 9.99
C PRO A 99 22.39 13.21 9.51
N ASP A 100 23.26 12.24 9.81
CA ASP A 100 24.67 12.34 9.51
C ASP A 100 25.01 11.98 8.06
N CYS A 101 24.36 10.97 7.52
CA CYS A 101 24.64 10.53 6.13
C CYS A 101 23.51 10.89 5.15
N HIS A 102 22.43 11.53 5.58
CA HIS A 102 21.30 11.95 4.75
C HIS A 102 20.68 10.85 3.89
N GLY A 103 20.78 9.61 4.37
CA GLY A 103 20.19 8.44 3.69
C GLY A 103 21.16 7.62 2.85
N THR A 104 22.42 8.04 2.69
CA THR A 104 23.43 7.29 1.90
C THR A 104 23.94 6.04 2.61
N GLY A 105 23.92 6.01 3.93
CA GLY A 105 24.52 4.95 4.73
C GLY A 105 26.03 5.02 4.86
N ALA A 106 26.70 5.93 4.13
CA ALA A 106 28.14 6.09 4.15
C ALA A 106 28.57 7.14 5.20
N ALA A 107 29.74 6.98 5.79
CA ALA A 107 30.32 7.97 6.70
C ALA A 107 30.59 9.29 5.95
N ALA A 108 30.66 10.39 6.71
CA ALA A 108 31.00 11.69 6.15
C ALA A 108 32.31 11.63 5.36
N GLY A 109 32.30 12.20 4.15
CA GLY A 109 33.46 12.16 3.23
C GLY A 109 33.61 10.88 2.41
N SER A 110 32.74 9.88 2.60
CA SER A 110 32.68 8.67 1.76
C SER A 110 31.34 8.58 1.01
N SER A 111 31.35 7.87 -0.11
CA SER A 111 30.15 7.63 -0.90
C SER A 111 30.00 6.13 -1.20
N PRO A 112 28.77 5.66 -1.38
CA PRO A 112 28.53 4.29 -1.85
C PRO A 112 29.17 4.09 -3.23
N LYS A 113 29.90 2.98 -3.42
CA LYS A 113 30.50 2.60 -4.70
C LYS A 113 29.68 1.51 -5.35
N THR A 114 29.59 1.53 -6.66
CA THR A 114 28.97 0.44 -7.42
C THR A 114 29.71 -0.87 -7.18
N CYS A 115 29.00 -1.94 -6.88
CA CYS A 115 29.60 -3.25 -6.67
C CYS A 115 30.27 -3.72 -7.97
N PRO A 116 31.57 -4.05 -7.96
CA PRO A 116 32.27 -4.48 -9.16
C PRO A 116 31.83 -5.85 -9.69
N ASP A 117 31.30 -6.73 -8.82
CA ASP A 117 30.95 -8.09 -9.20
C ASP A 117 29.58 -8.15 -9.91
N CYS A 118 28.63 -7.33 -9.51
CA CYS A 118 27.30 -7.29 -10.11
C CYS A 118 27.02 -6.00 -10.89
N HIS A 119 27.95 -5.07 -10.96
CA HIS A 119 27.82 -3.80 -11.67
C HIS A 119 26.52 -3.03 -11.32
N GLY A 120 26.12 -3.08 -10.05
CA GLY A 120 24.94 -2.37 -9.56
C GLY A 120 23.63 -3.16 -9.61
N THR A 121 23.60 -4.33 -10.22
CA THR A 121 22.36 -5.13 -10.36
C THR A 121 21.94 -5.85 -9.08
N GLY A 122 22.85 -6.04 -8.12
CA GLY A 122 22.60 -6.78 -6.88
C GLY A 122 22.53 -8.29 -7.07
N THR A 123 22.52 -8.78 -8.30
CA THR A 123 22.44 -10.21 -8.64
C THR A 123 23.54 -10.61 -9.61
N VAL A 124 23.96 -11.85 -9.54
CA VAL A 124 24.93 -12.44 -10.49
C VAL A 124 24.31 -13.65 -11.16
N ARG A 125 24.59 -13.82 -12.44
CA ARG A 125 24.10 -14.95 -13.21
C ARG A 125 25.19 -16.03 -13.23
N ILE A 126 24.89 -17.19 -12.65
CA ILE A 126 25.77 -18.34 -12.61
C ILE A 126 25.22 -19.37 -13.60
N THR A 127 26.09 -19.81 -14.54
CA THR A 127 25.72 -20.87 -15.46
C THR A 127 26.34 -22.17 -14.95
N GLN A 128 25.51 -23.13 -14.55
CA GLN A 128 25.93 -24.47 -14.19
C GLN A 128 25.77 -25.42 -15.38
N ARG A 129 26.83 -26.15 -15.66
CA ARG A 129 26.78 -27.26 -16.62
C ARG A 129 26.21 -28.48 -15.95
N THR A 130 25.10 -28.96 -16.46
CA THR A 130 24.49 -30.22 -16.02
C THR A 130 24.51 -31.24 -17.15
N PRO A 131 24.35 -32.52 -16.89
CA PRO A 131 24.30 -33.58 -17.94
C PRO A 131 23.18 -33.34 -18.96
N PHE A 132 22.18 -32.51 -18.61
CA PHE A 132 21.03 -32.17 -19.45
C PHE A 132 21.12 -30.79 -20.12
N GLY A 133 22.28 -30.11 -20.01
CA GLY A 133 22.48 -28.80 -20.61
C GLY A 133 22.98 -27.74 -19.62
N ASN A 134 23.14 -26.53 -20.14
CA ASN A 134 23.56 -25.38 -19.31
C ASN A 134 22.34 -24.74 -18.67
N ILE A 135 22.29 -24.74 -17.34
CA ILE A 135 21.23 -24.06 -16.57
C ILE A 135 21.81 -22.73 -16.07
N ALA A 136 21.20 -21.63 -16.47
CA ALA A 136 21.54 -20.30 -15.97
C ALA A 136 20.64 -19.95 -14.77
N GLN A 137 21.26 -19.80 -13.61
CA GLN A 137 20.57 -19.41 -12.37
C GLN A 137 21.00 -18.00 -11.95
N THR A 138 20.05 -17.15 -11.59
CA THR A 138 20.32 -15.84 -11.03
C THR A 138 20.35 -15.95 -9.51
N THR A 139 21.46 -15.57 -8.89
CA THR A 139 21.66 -15.59 -7.44
C THR A 139 21.95 -14.20 -6.92
N THR A 140 21.70 -13.96 -5.64
CA THR A 140 22.08 -12.72 -4.98
C THR A 140 23.60 -12.55 -4.97
N CYS A 141 24.11 -11.39 -5.33
CA CYS A 141 25.53 -11.09 -5.29
C CYS A 141 26.05 -11.18 -3.85
N SER A 142 26.97 -12.12 -3.59
CA SER A 142 27.52 -12.36 -2.25
C SER A 142 28.30 -11.17 -1.71
N ARG A 143 28.96 -10.40 -2.58
CA ARG A 143 29.79 -9.26 -2.17
C ARG A 143 29.00 -8.08 -1.65
N CYS A 144 27.90 -7.72 -2.28
CA CYS A 144 27.05 -6.61 -1.85
C CYS A 144 25.78 -7.04 -1.11
N GLY A 145 25.54 -8.35 -0.96
CA GLY A 145 24.34 -8.88 -0.31
C GLY A 145 23.03 -8.45 -0.99
N GLY A 146 23.03 -8.28 -2.31
CA GLY A 146 21.88 -7.86 -3.08
C GLY A 146 21.70 -6.34 -3.20
N LYS A 147 22.51 -5.54 -2.51
CA LYS A 147 22.37 -4.08 -2.51
C LYS A 147 22.85 -3.39 -3.80
N GLY A 148 23.66 -4.06 -4.63
CA GLY A 148 24.26 -3.48 -5.82
C GLY A 148 25.35 -2.42 -5.56
N GLN A 149 25.50 -1.98 -4.32
CA GLN A 149 26.49 -0.99 -3.88
C GLN A 149 27.24 -1.51 -2.67
N ILE A 150 28.48 -1.03 -2.50
CA ILE A 150 29.37 -1.33 -1.39
C ILE A 150 29.68 -0.02 -0.68
N ILE A 151 29.62 -0.04 0.64
CA ILE A 151 29.98 1.08 1.50
C ILE A 151 31.26 0.66 2.25
N ASP A 152 32.40 1.27 1.89
CA ASP A 152 33.69 0.96 2.52
C ASP A 152 33.70 1.44 3.99
N ASN A 153 33.19 2.66 4.23
CA ASN A 153 33.07 3.24 5.55
C ASN A 153 31.59 3.47 5.89
N PRO A 154 30.95 2.57 6.65
CA PRO A 154 29.56 2.75 7.03
C PRO A 154 29.39 3.91 8.00
N CYS A 155 28.28 4.63 7.91
CA CYS A 155 27.92 5.65 8.88
C CYS A 155 27.69 5.03 10.25
N HIS A 156 28.34 5.55 11.28
CA HIS A 156 28.28 5.03 12.64
C HIS A 156 26.86 5.13 13.26
N THR A 157 26.12 6.17 12.93
CA THR A 157 24.78 6.42 13.49
C THR A 157 23.73 5.45 12.97
N CYS A 158 23.81 5.07 11.70
CA CYS A 158 22.83 4.17 11.09
C CYS A 158 23.41 2.80 10.70
N ASN A 159 24.68 2.53 10.96
CA ASN A 159 25.36 1.28 10.59
C ASN A 159 25.17 0.88 9.13
N GLY A 160 25.28 1.85 8.23
CA GLY A 160 25.16 1.63 6.79
C GLY A 160 23.70 1.46 6.28
N GLN A 161 22.70 1.68 7.13
CA GLN A 161 21.28 1.55 6.73
C GLN A 161 20.72 2.83 6.08
N GLY A 162 21.35 3.98 6.30
CA GLY A 162 20.89 5.28 5.80
C GLY A 162 19.69 5.86 6.56
N ARG A 163 19.14 5.13 7.53
CA ARG A 163 17.93 5.52 8.29
C ARG A 163 18.06 5.12 9.76
N VAL A 164 17.41 5.85 10.63
CA VAL A 164 17.37 5.63 12.07
C VAL A 164 15.93 5.63 12.57
N LYS A 165 15.65 4.81 13.56
CA LYS A 165 14.34 4.85 14.23
C LYS A 165 14.34 6.00 15.22
N LYS A 166 13.33 6.87 15.14
CA LYS A 166 13.17 8.01 16.02
C LYS A 166 11.71 8.14 16.44
N VAL A 167 11.51 8.51 17.70
CA VAL A 167 10.19 8.92 18.19
C VAL A 167 9.97 10.38 17.76
N SER A 168 8.93 10.62 16.99
CA SER A 168 8.53 11.94 16.53
C SER A 168 7.17 12.28 17.13
N GLU A 169 7.03 13.47 17.67
CA GLU A 169 5.73 14.01 18.10
C GLU A 169 5.11 14.78 16.94
N LYS A 170 3.84 14.48 16.66
CA LYS A 170 3.06 15.13 15.62
C LYS A 170 1.74 15.61 16.18
N GLU A 171 1.37 16.82 15.83
CA GLU A 171 0.06 17.38 16.10
C GLU A 171 -0.86 17.04 14.93
N ILE A 172 -1.94 16.36 15.24
CA ILE A 172 -2.93 15.89 14.29
C ILE A 172 -4.25 16.59 14.60
N ASN A 173 -4.78 17.28 13.62
CA ASN A 173 -6.10 17.91 13.75
C ASN A 173 -7.17 16.87 13.35
N VAL A 174 -7.96 16.45 14.31
CA VAL A 174 -9.12 15.58 14.09
C VAL A 174 -10.32 16.45 13.79
N PRO A 175 -10.98 16.27 12.63
CA PRO A 175 -12.15 17.07 12.28
C PRO A 175 -13.33 16.78 13.20
N ALA A 176 -14.18 17.79 13.37
CA ALA A 176 -15.45 17.63 14.10
C ALA A 176 -16.37 16.64 13.38
N GLY A 177 -17.13 15.87 14.17
CA GLY A 177 -18.09 14.91 13.66
C GLY A 177 -17.48 13.60 13.17
N ILE A 178 -16.24 13.26 13.56
CA ILE A 178 -15.61 12.00 13.20
C ILE A 178 -16.33 10.81 13.85
N ASP A 179 -16.46 9.72 13.09
CA ASP A 179 -17.12 8.50 13.56
C ASP A 179 -16.14 7.53 14.20
N ASP A 180 -16.69 6.63 15.04
CA ASP A 180 -15.95 5.49 15.55
C ASP A 180 -15.49 4.58 14.41
N GLY A 181 -14.27 4.05 14.51
CA GLY A 181 -13.66 3.19 13.50
C GLY A 181 -13.18 3.90 12.24
N GLN A 182 -13.38 5.21 12.11
CA GLN A 182 -12.84 5.95 10.97
C GLN A 182 -11.32 6.00 11.00
N THR A 183 -10.72 5.99 9.79
CA THR A 183 -9.27 6.10 9.61
C THR A 183 -8.91 7.43 8.97
N LEU A 184 -8.13 8.24 9.69
CA LEU A 184 -7.56 9.48 9.18
C LEU A 184 -6.20 9.19 8.55
N ARG A 185 -6.00 9.59 7.29
CA ARG A 185 -4.72 9.46 6.58
C ARG A 185 -3.96 10.78 6.59
N VAL A 186 -2.72 10.73 7.05
CA VAL A 186 -1.78 11.86 7.01
C VAL A 186 -0.64 11.52 6.06
N GLY A 187 -0.59 12.19 4.91
CA GLY A 187 0.36 11.89 3.85
C GLY A 187 1.80 12.22 4.23
N GLY A 188 2.75 11.33 3.89
CA GLY A 188 4.18 11.53 4.08
C GLY A 188 4.70 11.44 5.52
N GLU A 189 3.86 11.09 6.49
CA GLU A 189 4.21 10.97 7.91
C GLU A 189 4.51 9.53 8.35
N GLY A 190 4.57 8.59 7.40
CA GLY A 190 5.04 7.22 7.63
C GLY A 190 6.55 7.09 7.70
N ASN A 191 7.06 5.89 7.50
CA ASN A 191 8.50 5.62 7.45
C ASN A 191 9.15 6.29 6.25
N CYS A 192 10.41 6.71 6.38
CA CYS A 192 11.15 7.24 5.25
C CYS A 192 11.36 6.18 4.18
N GLY A 193 11.33 6.61 2.91
CA GLY A 193 11.63 5.75 1.77
C GLY A 193 13.08 5.28 1.75
N ILE A 194 13.30 4.26 0.94
CA ILE A 194 14.62 3.67 0.71
C ILE A 194 15.16 4.22 -0.62
N ASN A 195 16.48 4.43 -0.70
CA ASN A 195 17.18 4.89 -1.91
C ASN A 195 16.58 6.19 -2.49
N GLY A 196 16.21 7.14 -1.62
CA GLY A 196 15.65 8.42 -2.05
C GLY A 196 14.17 8.36 -2.41
N GLY A 197 13.49 7.24 -2.16
CA GLY A 197 12.04 7.13 -2.35
C GLY A 197 11.24 8.06 -1.42
N PRO A 198 9.96 8.30 -1.72
CA PRO A 198 9.08 9.09 -0.87
C PRO A 198 8.76 8.37 0.43
N ASN A 199 8.37 9.13 1.45
CA ASN A 199 7.89 8.57 2.70
C ASN A 199 6.58 7.80 2.48
N GLY A 200 6.27 6.89 3.41
CA GLY A 200 4.93 6.30 3.57
C GLY A 200 3.96 7.28 4.20
N ASP A 201 2.76 6.82 4.47
CA ASP A 201 1.71 7.59 5.13
C ASP A 201 1.48 7.10 6.55
N LEU A 202 0.86 7.96 7.36
CA LEU A 202 0.37 7.62 8.68
C LEU A 202 -1.14 7.42 8.61
N HIS A 203 -1.60 6.26 9.01
CA HIS A 203 -3.02 5.91 9.17
C HIS A 203 -3.37 5.91 10.64
N ILE A 204 -4.32 6.75 11.02
CA ILE A 204 -4.77 6.91 12.39
C ILE A 204 -6.17 6.36 12.50
N ASN A 205 -6.33 5.25 13.20
CA ASN A 205 -7.64 4.70 13.51
C ASN A 205 -8.21 5.44 14.72
N ILE A 206 -9.37 6.00 14.56
CA ILE A 206 -10.09 6.70 15.63
C ILE A 206 -11.01 5.71 16.33
N THR A 207 -10.96 5.72 17.64
CA THR A 207 -11.89 4.99 18.48
C THR A 207 -12.59 6.00 19.39
N VAL A 208 -13.91 6.06 19.33
CA VAL A 208 -14.71 6.96 20.16
C VAL A 208 -15.23 6.19 21.37
N ARG A 209 -14.99 6.71 22.56
CA ARG A 209 -15.57 6.12 23.79
C ARG A 209 -17.07 6.38 23.81
N PRO A 210 -17.88 5.38 24.19
CA PRO A 210 -19.30 5.59 24.41
C PRO A 210 -19.49 6.59 25.55
N ASP A 211 -20.48 7.45 25.40
CA ASP A 211 -20.90 8.42 26.41
C ASP A 211 -22.10 7.86 27.18
N PRO A 212 -22.23 8.10 28.51
CA PRO A 212 -23.33 7.59 29.30
C PRO A 212 -24.67 8.29 29.01
N ILE A 213 -24.64 9.45 28.40
CA ILE A 213 -25.83 10.30 28.16
C ILE A 213 -26.23 10.32 26.69
N PHE A 214 -25.22 10.31 25.81
CA PHE A 214 -25.40 10.47 24.37
C PHE A 214 -25.11 9.18 23.61
N GLU A 215 -25.99 8.84 22.70
CA GLU A 215 -25.80 7.78 21.72
C GLU A 215 -25.83 8.40 20.32
N ARG A 216 -24.94 7.96 19.44
CA ARG A 216 -24.86 8.46 18.07
C ARG A 216 -25.35 7.40 17.09
N ASP A 217 -26.29 7.83 16.22
CA ASP A 217 -26.74 7.03 15.09
C ASP A 217 -26.53 7.85 13.79
N GLY A 218 -25.43 7.57 13.09
CA GLY A 218 -25.04 8.31 11.91
C GLY A 218 -24.76 9.79 12.20
N TYR A 219 -25.64 10.69 11.76
CA TYR A 219 -25.52 12.14 11.98
C TYR A 219 -26.35 12.63 13.16
N ASP A 220 -27.21 11.78 13.71
CA ASP A 220 -28.11 12.13 14.81
C ASP A 220 -27.50 11.76 16.16
N VAL A 221 -27.77 12.56 17.16
CA VAL A 221 -27.38 12.33 18.55
C VAL A 221 -28.64 12.13 19.38
N TRP A 222 -28.72 11.00 20.02
CA TRP A 222 -29.86 10.60 20.86
C TRP A 222 -29.50 10.73 22.33
N THR A 223 -30.45 11.13 23.12
CA THR A 223 -30.38 11.12 24.59
C THR A 223 -31.72 10.69 25.18
N GLU A 224 -31.65 9.88 26.21
CA GLU A 224 -32.87 9.44 26.94
C GLU A 224 -33.01 10.26 28.22
N ILE A 225 -34.20 10.84 28.37
CA ILE A 225 -34.54 11.64 29.56
C ILE A 225 -35.73 10.99 30.26
N PRO A 226 -35.57 10.54 31.51
CA PRO A 226 -36.64 9.96 32.27
C PRO A 226 -37.66 11.06 32.71
N LEU A 227 -38.90 10.89 32.33
CA LEU A 227 -40.00 11.77 32.74
C LEU A 227 -40.89 11.07 33.78
N THR A 228 -41.34 11.82 34.75
CA THR A 228 -42.35 11.34 35.66
C THR A 228 -43.73 11.38 34.99
N TYR A 229 -44.63 10.54 35.44
CA TYR A 229 -46.01 10.51 34.92
C TYR A 229 -46.71 11.87 35.04
N ALA A 230 -46.47 12.60 36.14
CA ALA A 230 -47.06 13.94 36.36
C ALA A 230 -46.55 14.94 35.31
N GLN A 231 -45.24 14.95 35.03
CA GLN A 231 -44.64 15.81 34.02
C GLN A 231 -45.19 15.50 32.60
N ALA A 232 -45.32 14.21 32.27
CA ALA A 232 -45.85 13.81 30.98
C ALA A 232 -47.34 14.18 30.77
N THR A 233 -48.13 14.21 31.85
CA THR A 233 -49.58 14.48 31.76
C THR A 233 -49.93 15.95 31.93
N LEU A 234 -49.27 16.67 32.80
CA LEU A 234 -49.56 18.07 33.10
C LEU A 234 -48.73 19.06 32.28
N GLY A 235 -47.66 18.59 31.67
CA GLY A 235 -46.63 19.40 31.02
C GLY A 235 -45.65 19.96 32.03
N ASP A 236 -44.37 20.06 31.63
CA ASP A 236 -43.31 20.65 32.45
C ASP A 236 -42.18 21.12 31.53
N GLU A 237 -41.36 22.03 32.02
CA GLU A 237 -40.15 22.44 31.35
C GLU A 237 -38.98 21.56 31.83
N ILE A 238 -38.37 20.88 30.93
CA ILE A 238 -37.20 20.01 31.21
C ILE A 238 -35.92 20.57 30.59
N THR A 239 -34.84 20.49 31.33
CA THR A 239 -33.54 20.85 30.81
C THR A 239 -32.90 19.62 30.15
N VAL A 240 -32.61 19.72 28.86
CA VAL A 240 -31.99 18.67 28.05
C VAL A 240 -30.52 18.99 27.84
N PRO A 241 -29.61 18.07 28.13
CA PRO A 241 -28.19 18.27 27.76
C PRO A 241 -28.06 18.27 26.22
N THR A 242 -27.20 19.14 25.72
CA THR A 242 -26.88 19.22 24.29
C THR A 242 -25.37 19.06 24.08
N VAL A 243 -24.97 18.79 22.86
CA VAL A 243 -23.55 18.64 22.47
C VAL A 243 -22.84 19.98 22.33
N ASP A 244 -23.57 21.08 22.19
CA ASP A 244 -23.06 22.47 22.03
C ASP A 244 -22.60 23.12 23.32
#